data_bec0976ed5dbc4178ad96c71ed9fbbf1
#
_entry.id   bec0976ed5dbc4178ad96c71ed9fbbf1
#
_cell.length_a   1.000
_cell.length_b   1.000
_cell.length_c   1.000
_cell.angle_alpha   90.00
_cell.angle_beta   90.00
_cell.angle_gamma   90.00
#
_symmetry.space_group_name_H-M   'P 1'
#
loop_
_entity.id
_entity.type
_entity.pdbx_description
1 polymer ?
#
loop_
_entity_poly.entity_id
_entity_poly.type
_entity_poly.pdbx_seq_one_letter_code
_entity_poly.pdbx_strand_id
1 'polypeptide(L)'
;MNVLLADDDNAMRLYFTKFLEKRGFTVTPCSNGKDAWEEFQKSPFNLVLLDWNMPQMTGAELCERIKQNQKESYTYVILITSRSDAEDIIQGLESGADDYITKPVVAAELNARITSALRVLDFEEKLKNKEKEVRLNCYKTLTQLAETRDHESEGHMTRVGQFCAMIAKKMGFDEKFCQDLEVFAPMHDIGKVGIPDGILHVPRELCSEEFQVIKMHTQIGWQILKDKEVFELAAEIAYTHHEHWDGNGYPRHLKGEAIPIAGRICAVADCYDSLRSVRSYRSKASHNQVMNWIKLSSGTVFDPKVVEAAVAIENDLKELFDKTYTIDVEDSPNRI
;
A
#
# COMPACT_ATOMS: atom_id res chain seq x y z
N MET A 1 -1.48 23.39 -5.40
CA MET A 1 -0.70 22.64 -6.38
C MET A 1 0.62 23.36 -6.59
N ASN A 2 1.74 22.63 -6.53
CA ASN A 2 3.09 23.18 -6.65
C ASN A 2 3.53 23.23 -8.10
N VAL A 3 4.08 24.39 -8.50
CA VAL A 3 4.59 24.64 -9.86
C VAL A 3 6.06 25.02 -9.76
N LEU A 4 6.92 24.33 -10.51
CA LEU A 4 8.31 24.74 -10.72
C LEU A 4 8.38 25.61 -11.96
N LEU A 5 9.01 26.76 -11.84
CA LEU A 5 9.20 27.71 -12.94
C LEU A 5 10.69 28.02 -13.09
N ALA A 6 11.25 27.74 -14.25
CA ALA A 6 12.63 28.11 -14.57
C ALA A 6 12.68 28.97 -15.82
N ASP A 7 13.24 30.16 -15.69
CA ASP A 7 13.46 31.14 -16.76
C ASP A 7 14.61 32.06 -16.34
N ASP A 8 15.59 32.31 -17.17
CA ASP A 8 16.74 33.16 -16.84
C ASP A 8 16.40 34.66 -16.91
N ASP A 9 15.37 35.03 -17.69
CA ASP A 9 14.84 36.40 -17.72
C ASP A 9 14.02 36.71 -16.45
N ASN A 10 14.54 37.65 -15.66
CA ASN A 10 13.88 38.07 -14.42
C ASN A 10 12.47 38.67 -14.62
N ALA A 11 12.24 39.39 -15.71
CA ALA A 11 10.95 39.99 -15.99
C ALA A 11 9.89 38.91 -16.36
N MET A 12 10.28 37.96 -17.18
CA MET A 12 9.43 36.82 -17.54
C MET A 12 9.16 35.92 -16.36
N ARG A 13 10.18 35.62 -15.56
CA ARG A 13 10.04 34.81 -14.33
C ARG A 13 9.07 35.48 -13.35
N LEU A 14 9.17 36.80 -13.14
CA LEU A 14 8.23 37.54 -12.27
C LEU A 14 6.81 37.57 -12.84
N TYR A 15 6.67 37.74 -14.17
CA TYR A 15 5.37 37.71 -14.85
C TYR A 15 4.67 36.37 -14.68
N PHE A 16 5.36 35.27 -14.96
CA PHE A 16 4.78 33.93 -14.82
C PHE A 16 4.46 33.59 -13.37
N THR A 17 5.34 33.95 -12.43
CA THR A 17 5.08 33.76 -10.99
C THR A 17 3.76 34.43 -10.59
N LYS A 18 3.61 35.72 -10.86
CA LYS A 18 2.38 36.47 -10.52
C LYS A 18 1.16 35.95 -11.26
N PHE A 19 1.31 35.51 -12.50
CA PHE A 19 0.22 34.94 -13.30
C PHE A 19 -0.31 33.63 -12.69
N LEU A 20 0.59 32.76 -12.22
CA LEU A 20 0.27 31.48 -11.60
C LEU A 20 -0.27 31.66 -10.19
N GLU A 21 0.35 32.51 -9.38
CA GLU A 21 -0.09 32.78 -8.01
C GLU A 21 -1.53 33.34 -7.95
N LYS A 22 -1.89 34.22 -8.89
CA LYS A 22 -3.27 34.71 -9.03
C LYS A 22 -4.31 33.60 -9.27
N ARG A 23 -3.87 32.41 -9.69
CA ARG A 23 -4.71 31.23 -9.93
C ARG A 23 -4.64 30.20 -8.80
N GLY A 24 -3.99 30.55 -7.69
CA GLY A 24 -3.88 29.69 -6.52
C GLY A 24 -2.77 28.64 -6.58
N PHE A 25 -1.82 28.80 -7.49
CA PHE A 25 -0.64 27.93 -7.51
C PHE A 25 0.43 28.41 -6.53
N THR A 26 1.16 27.48 -5.94
CA THR A 26 2.38 27.76 -5.19
C THR A 26 3.56 27.62 -6.14
N VAL A 27 4.26 28.71 -6.44
CA VAL A 27 5.31 28.74 -7.44
C VAL A 27 6.69 28.74 -6.78
N THR A 28 7.57 27.88 -7.28
CA THR A 28 9.01 27.88 -6.95
C THR A 28 9.77 28.41 -8.16
N PRO A 29 10.20 29.69 -8.17
CA PRO A 29 10.89 30.28 -9.29
C PRO A 29 12.39 30.01 -9.19
N CYS A 30 13.02 29.59 -10.32
CA CYS A 30 14.44 29.35 -10.48
C CYS A 30 15.00 30.18 -11.64
N SER A 31 16.25 30.60 -11.55
CA SER A 31 16.91 31.43 -12.57
C SER A 31 17.74 30.64 -13.59
N ASN A 32 17.87 29.34 -13.41
CA ASN A 32 18.63 28.44 -14.27
C ASN A 32 18.16 27.00 -14.09
N GLY A 33 18.56 26.14 -15.04
CA GLY A 33 18.13 24.73 -15.02
C GLY A 33 18.74 23.90 -13.91
N LYS A 34 19.95 24.25 -13.42
CA LYS A 34 20.59 23.51 -12.33
C LYS A 34 19.84 23.71 -11.00
N ASP A 35 19.54 24.95 -10.64
CA ASP A 35 18.78 25.26 -9.43
C ASP A 35 17.40 24.64 -9.49
N ALA A 36 16.76 24.67 -10.67
CA ALA A 36 15.45 24.03 -10.88
C ALA A 36 15.52 22.51 -10.67
N TRP A 37 16.59 21.85 -11.12
CA TRP A 37 16.80 20.44 -10.86
C TRP A 37 16.97 20.13 -9.38
N GLU A 38 17.76 20.94 -8.66
CA GLU A 38 17.96 20.80 -7.22
C GLU A 38 16.65 20.94 -6.43
N GLU A 39 15.79 21.90 -6.81
CA GLU A 39 14.48 22.08 -6.20
C GLU A 39 13.52 20.90 -6.54
N PHE A 40 13.55 20.41 -7.79
CA PHE A 40 12.75 19.26 -8.21
C PHE A 40 13.05 17.99 -7.41
N GLN A 41 14.31 17.81 -7.01
CA GLN A 41 14.72 16.67 -6.19
C GLN A 41 14.24 16.75 -4.72
N LYS A 42 14.01 17.97 -4.20
CA LYS A 42 13.59 18.22 -2.80
C LYS A 42 12.09 18.07 -2.58
N SER A 43 11.29 18.38 -3.59
CA SER A 43 9.84 18.47 -3.46
C SER A 43 9.14 17.98 -4.72
N PRO A 44 7.94 17.36 -4.62
CA PRO A 44 7.15 16.96 -5.77
C PRO A 44 6.52 18.17 -6.46
N PHE A 45 6.63 18.25 -7.79
CA PHE A 45 5.97 19.22 -8.63
C PHE A 45 5.12 18.51 -9.68
N ASN A 46 3.86 18.93 -9.82
CA ASN A 46 2.95 18.36 -10.80
C ASN A 46 2.99 19.11 -12.14
N LEU A 47 3.31 20.42 -12.12
CA LEU A 47 3.43 21.26 -13.29
C LEU A 47 4.80 21.95 -13.28
N VAL A 48 5.45 21.94 -14.44
CA VAL A 48 6.77 22.54 -14.61
C VAL A 48 6.74 23.42 -15.86
N LEU A 49 7.17 24.68 -15.75
CA LEU A 49 7.34 25.61 -16.87
C LEU A 49 8.83 25.91 -17.01
N LEU A 50 9.42 25.63 -18.16
CA LEU A 50 10.83 25.77 -18.42
C LEU A 50 11.09 26.68 -19.61
N ASP A 51 11.90 27.70 -19.45
CA ASP A 51 12.48 28.33 -20.61
C ASP A 51 13.46 27.38 -21.32
N TRP A 52 13.46 27.40 -22.63
CA TRP A 52 14.35 26.56 -23.43
C TRP A 52 15.81 26.91 -23.20
N ASN A 53 16.14 28.21 -23.30
CA ASN A 53 17.50 28.69 -23.21
C ASN A 53 17.83 29.18 -21.81
N MET A 54 18.43 28.35 -21.01
CA MET A 54 18.90 28.72 -19.68
C MET A 54 20.38 28.41 -19.50
N PRO A 55 21.09 29.17 -18.65
CA PRO A 55 22.51 28.88 -18.32
C PRO A 55 22.60 27.58 -17.52
N GLN A 56 23.74 26.91 -17.62
CA GLN A 56 24.14 25.70 -16.92
C GLN A 56 23.41 24.43 -17.34
N MET A 57 22.11 24.49 -17.65
CA MET A 57 21.31 23.39 -18.11
C MET A 57 20.13 23.94 -18.91
N THR A 58 19.94 23.48 -20.13
CA THR A 58 18.83 23.89 -20.98
C THR A 58 17.48 23.33 -20.49
N GLY A 59 16.40 23.95 -20.90
CA GLY A 59 15.05 23.44 -20.56
C GLY A 59 14.77 22.03 -21.10
N ALA A 60 15.29 21.71 -22.28
CA ALA A 60 15.16 20.38 -22.87
C ALA A 60 15.94 19.32 -22.06
N GLU A 61 17.18 19.60 -21.68
CA GLU A 61 17.98 18.69 -20.81
C GLU A 61 17.33 18.50 -19.45
N LEU A 62 16.77 19.57 -18.87
CA LEU A 62 16.06 19.48 -17.59
C LEU A 62 14.76 18.68 -17.74
N CYS A 63 14.01 18.88 -18.82
CA CYS A 63 12.82 18.12 -19.13
C CYS A 63 13.10 16.61 -19.18
N GLU A 64 14.13 16.22 -19.95
CA GLU A 64 14.52 14.81 -20.06
C GLU A 64 14.87 14.21 -18.69
N ARG A 65 15.64 14.93 -17.86
CA ARG A 65 15.95 14.47 -16.50
C ARG A 65 14.73 14.33 -15.62
N ILE A 66 13.78 15.28 -15.69
CA ILE A 66 12.53 15.22 -14.95
C ILE A 66 11.74 13.97 -15.37
N LYS A 67 11.60 13.74 -16.67
CA LYS A 67 10.84 12.62 -17.21
C LYS A 67 11.44 11.24 -16.86
N GLN A 68 12.76 11.13 -16.84
CA GLN A 68 13.47 9.91 -16.43
C GLN A 68 13.39 9.64 -14.92
N ASN A 69 13.14 10.66 -14.09
CA ASN A 69 13.11 10.56 -12.63
C ASN A 69 11.71 10.71 -12.01
N GLN A 70 10.65 10.57 -12.78
CA GLN A 70 9.28 10.54 -12.27
C GLN A 70 9.06 9.26 -11.45
N LYS A 71 8.94 9.40 -10.10
CA LYS A 71 8.86 8.23 -9.20
C LYS A 71 7.40 7.83 -8.86
N GLU A 72 6.56 8.78 -8.51
CA GLU A 72 5.22 8.45 -7.96
C GLU A 72 4.06 9.25 -8.56
N SER A 73 4.33 10.42 -9.11
CA SER A 73 3.30 11.27 -9.71
C SER A 73 3.75 11.80 -11.06
N TYR A 74 2.78 11.90 -11.97
CA TYR A 74 3.03 12.50 -13.26
C TYR A 74 3.36 13.98 -13.12
N THR A 75 4.43 14.42 -13.79
CA THR A 75 4.84 15.82 -13.89
C THR A 75 4.63 16.31 -15.31
N TYR A 76 3.72 17.25 -15.47
CA TYR A 76 3.44 17.88 -16.76
C TYR A 76 4.46 19.00 -17.00
N VAL A 77 5.18 18.93 -18.12
CA VAL A 77 6.24 19.89 -18.48
C VAL A 77 5.83 20.69 -19.69
N ILE A 78 5.84 22.02 -19.55
CA ILE A 78 5.63 22.98 -20.63
C ILE A 78 6.97 23.68 -20.93
N LEU A 79 7.48 23.55 -22.15
CA LEU A 79 8.63 24.30 -22.62
C LEU A 79 8.20 25.66 -23.17
N ILE A 80 8.94 26.73 -22.81
CA ILE A 80 8.74 28.07 -23.33
C ILE A 80 9.92 28.40 -24.21
N THR A 81 9.71 28.72 -25.47
CA THR A 81 10.78 28.88 -26.45
C THR A 81 10.61 30.10 -27.35
N SER A 82 11.69 30.75 -27.69
CA SER A 82 11.73 31.76 -28.77
C SER A 82 11.92 31.15 -30.16
N ARG A 83 12.13 29.82 -30.22
CA ARG A 83 12.35 29.08 -31.44
C ARG A 83 11.02 28.68 -32.05
N SER A 84 10.75 29.10 -33.29
CA SER A 84 9.50 28.83 -34.00
C SER A 84 9.66 27.80 -35.14
N ASP A 85 10.92 27.32 -35.36
CA ASP A 85 11.19 26.37 -36.42
C ASP A 85 10.71 24.95 -36.03
N ALA A 86 10.19 24.23 -37.03
CA ALA A 86 9.60 22.91 -36.82
C ALA A 86 10.60 21.90 -36.16
N GLU A 87 11.87 22.01 -36.51
CA GLU A 87 12.93 21.13 -35.95
C GLU A 87 13.14 21.35 -34.46
N ASP A 88 13.13 22.57 -33.97
CA ASP A 88 13.27 22.90 -32.56
C ASP A 88 12.05 22.42 -31.72
N ILE A 89 10.85 22.56 -32.29
CA ILE A 89 9.63 22.05 -31.66
C ILE A 89 9.66 20.52 -31.53
N ILE A 90 10.10 19.82 -32.58
CA ILE A 90 10.25 18.36 -32.57
C ILE A 90 11.25 17.94 -31.48
N GLN A 91 12.40 18.59 -31.40
CA GLN A 91 13.40 18.31 -30.37
C GLN A 91 12.86 18.52 -28.95
N GLY A 92 12.03 19.53 -28.73
CA GLY A 92 11.37 19.76 -27.43
C GLY A 92 10.40 18.64 -27.05
N LEU A 93 9.61 18.16 -27.98
CA LEU A 93 8.70 17.05 -27.76
C LEU A 93 9.46 15.72 -27.59
N GLU A 94 10.55 15.51 -28.33
CA GLU A 94 11.42 14.34 -28.19
C GLU A 94 12.15 14.30 -26.83
N SER A 95 12.40 15.47 -26.19
CA SER A 95 12.89 15.51 -24.81
C SER A 95 11.87 15.07 -23.75
N GLY A 96 10.62 14.74 -24.20
CA GLY A 96 9.53 14.27 -23.35
C GLY A 96 8.64 15.40 -22.82
N ALA A 97 8.75 16.62 -23.30
CA ALA A 97 7.83 17.70 -22.92
C ALA A 97 6.40 17.39 -23.36
N ASP A 98 5.43 17.73 -22.52
CA ASP A 98 4.02 17.49 -22.79
C ASP A 98 3.39 18.58 -23.65
N ASP A 99 3.97 19.78 -23.60
CA ASP A 99 3.51 20.92 -24.37
C ASP A 99 4.63 21.97 -24.54
N TYR A 100 4.40 22.92 -25.42
CA TYR A 100 5.29 24.07 -25.62
C TYR A 100 4.52 25.36 -25.87
N ILE A 101 5.16 26.50 -25.58
CA ILE A 101 4.63 27.84 -25.83
C ILE A 101 5.73 28.66 -26.50
N THR A 102 5.39 29.33 -27.61
CA THR A 102 6.33 30.22 -28.29
C THR A 102 6.31 31.63 -27.71
N LYS A 103 7.47 32.25 -27.56
CA LYS A 103 7.59 33.68 -27.20
C LYS A 103 7.32 34.55 -28.47
N PRO A 104 6.56 35.67 -28.36
CA PRO A 104 6.06 36.28 -27.13
C PRO A 104 4.83 35.55 -26.55
N VAL A 105 4.85 35.23 -25.26
CA VAL A 105 3.79 34.48 -24.61
C VAL A 105 2.54 35.32 -24.43
N VAL A 106 1.43 34.87 -25.00
CA VAL A 106 0.12 35.50 -24.83
C VAL A 106 -0.57 34.89 -23.61
N ALA A 107 -1.07 35.74 -22.70
CA ALA A 107 -1.74 35.31 -21.49
C ALA A 107 -2.91 34.32 -21.72
N ALA A 108 -3.66 34.48 -22.78
CA ALA A 108 -4.77 33.59 -23.17
C ALA A 108 -4.24 32.19 -23.55
N GLU A 109 -3.14 32.12 -24.32
CA GLU A 109 -2.50 30.88 -24.71
C GLU A 109 -1.94 30.14 -23.48
N LEU A 110 -1.15 30.83 -22.65
CA LEU A 110 -0.61 30.26 -21.40
C LEU A 110 -1.75 29.69 -20.52
N ASN A 111 -2.85 30.42 -20.40
CA ASN A 111 -4.01 29.94 -19.65
C ASN A 111 -4.64 28.70 -20.26
N ALA A 112 -4.75 28.62 -21.58
CA ALA A 112 -5.30 27.46 -22.28
C ALA A 112 -4.40 26.22 -22.08
N ARG A 113 -3.07 26.37 -22.18
CA ARG A 113 -2.10 25.30 -21.96
C ARG A 113 -2.12 24.78 -20.52
N ILE A 114 -2.13 25.69 -19.53
CA ILE A 114 -2.26 25.32 -18.12
C ILE A 114 -3.58 24.59 -17.86
N THR A 115 -4.69 25.05 -18.43
CA THR A 115 -5.98 24.37 -18.30
C THR A 115 -5.93 22.96 -18.89
N SER A 116 -5.26 22.78 -20.03
CA SER A 116 -5.04 21.46 -20.62
C SER A 116 -4.17 20.58 -19.73
N ALA A 117 -3.06 21.11 -19.21
CA ALA A 117 -2.21 20.41 -18.27
C ALA A 117 -2.97 19.92 -17.03
N LEU A 118 -3.81 20.77 -16.44
CA LEU A 118 -4.62 20.40 -15.27
C LEU A 118 -5.59 19.26 -15.56
N ARG A 119 -6.17 19.20 -16.76
CA ARG A 119 -7.05 18.08 -17.16
C ARG A 119 -6.28 16.77 -17.26
N VAL A 120 -5.07 16.81 -17.84
CA VAL A 120 -4.21 15.61 -17.92
C VAL A 120 -3.80 15.14 -16.54
N LEU A 121 -3.36 16.04 -15.67
CA LEU A 121 -2.98 15.72 -14.30
C LEU A 121 -4.15 15.14 -13.48
N ASP A 122 -5.35 15.68 -13.60
CA ASP A 122 -6.56 15.15 -12.97
C ASP A 122 -6.90 13.75 -13.49
N PHE A 123 -6.73 13.53 -14.80
CA PHE A 123 -6.95 12.22 -15.41
C PHE A 123 -5.94 11.17 -14.94
N GLU A 124 -4.65 11.52 -14.90
CA GLU A 124 -3.57 10.65 -14.39
C GLU A 124 -3.78 10.28 -12.93
N GLU A 125 -4.17 11.24 -12.09
CA GLU A 125 -4.48 10.98 -10.68
C GLU A 125 -5.68 10.03 -10.52
N LYS A 126 -6.75 10.27 -11.29
CA LYS A 126 -7.94 9.40 -11.30
C LYS A 126 -7.61 7.99 -11.78
N LEU A 127 -6.79 7.86 -12.82
CA LEU A 127 -6.35 6.57 -13.35
C LEU A 127 -5.54 5.79 -12.29
N LYS A 128 -4.58 6.44 -11.65
CA LYS A 128 -3.78 5.85 -10.57
C LYS A 128 -4.64 5.41 -9.38
N ASN A 129 -5.59 6.25 -8.97
CA ASN A 129 -6.51 5.91 -7.88
C ASN A 129 -7.42 4.74 -8.27
N LYS A 130 -7.89 4.70 -9.52
CA LYS A 130 -8.72 3.60 -10.02
C LYS A 130 -7.95 2.29 -10.11
N GLU A 131 -6.71 2.33 -10.56
CA GLU A 131 -5.82 1.17 -10.60
C GLU A 131 -5.59 0.61 -9.18
N LYS A 132 -5.31 1.50 -8.21
CA LYS A 132 -5.16 1.12 -6.80
C LYS A 132 -6.45 0.48 -6.24
N GLU A 133 -7.61 1.07 -6.52
CA GLU A 133 -8.92 0.55 -6.11
C GLU A 133 -9.19 -0.84 -6.70
N VAL A 134 -8.97 -1.01 -8.01
CA VAL A 134 -9.19 -2.30 -8.69
C VAL A 134 -8.26 -3.37 -8.10
N ARG A 135 -6.99 -3.05 -7.89
CA ARG A 135 -6.01 -3.96 -7.28
C ARG A 135 -6.44 -4.39 -5.89
N LEU A 136 -6.85 -3.43 -5.05
CA LEU A 136 -7.32 -3.73 -3.69
C LEU A 136 -8.59 -4.59 -3.70
N ASN A 137 -9.52 -4.32 -4.60
CA ASN A 137 -10.74 -5.11 -4.74
C ASN A 137 -10.43 -6.54 -5.23
N CYS A 138 -9.47 -6.72 -6.14
CA CYS A 138 -9.00 -8.05 -6.53
C CYS A 138 -8.43 -8.82 -5.33
N TYR A 139 -7.61 -8.18 -4.49
CA TYR A 139 -7.05 -8.84 -3.29
C TYR A 139 -8.14 -9.25 -2.31
N LYS A 140 -9.09 -8.36 -2.02
CA LYS A 140 -10.25 -8.67 -1.18
C LYS A 140 -11.09 -9.83 -1.72
N THR A 141 -11.33 -9.85 -3.04
CA THR A 141 -12.08 -10.93 -3.68
C THR A 141 -11.38 -12.28 -3.58
N LEU A 142 -10.05 -12.30 -3.77
CA LEU A 142 -9.25 -13.52 -3.59
C LEU A 142 -9.31 -14.04 -2.15
N THR A 143 -9.22 -13.14 -1.18
CA THR A 143 -9.34 -13.47 0.25
C THR A 143 -10.72 -14.01 0.58
N GLN A 144 -11.79 -13.35 0.12
CA GLN A 144 -13.17 -13.80 0.31
C GLN A 144 -13.42 -15.17 -0.32
N LEU A 145 -12.84 -15.44 -1.50
CA LEU A 145 -12.97 -16.75 -2.14
C LEU A 145 -12.33 -17.85 -1.28
N ALA A 146 -11.19 -17.58 -0.65
CA ALA A 146 -10.59 -18.54 0.28
C ALA A 146 -11.42 -18.71 1.54
N GLU A 147 -11.97 -17.63 2.10
CA GLU A 147 -12.82 -17.62 3.31
C GLU A 147 -14.14 -18.38 3.10
N THR A 148 -14.74 -18.36 1.88
CA THR A 148 -15.98 -19.11 1.61
C THR A 148 -15.83 -20.63 1.75
N ARG A 149 -14.61 -21.15 1.70
CA ARG A 149 -14.30 -22.57 1.91
C ARG A 149 -14.10 -22.93 3.39
N ASP A 150 -13.76 -21.96 4.19
CA ASP A 150 -13.58 -22.17 5.63
C ASP A 150 -14.82 -21.61 6.37
N HIS A 151 -15.37 -22.34 7.30
CA HIS A 151 -16.48 -21.88 8.13
C HIS A 151 -16.01 -20.92 9.24
N GLU A 152 -15.11 -20.00 8.88
CA GLU A 152 -14.70 -18.94 9.79
C GLU A 152 -15.78 -17.85 9.92
N SER A 153 -15.74 -17.08 11.00
CA SER A 153 -16.70 -16.00 11.22
C SER A 153 -16.54 -14.93 10.15
N GLU A 154 -17.66 -14.44 9.64
CA GLU A 154 -17.68 -13.32 8.70
C GLU A 154 -16.85 -12.15 9.24
N GLY A 155 -16.02 -11.55 8.38
CA GLY A 155 -15.13 -10.45 8.76
C GLY A 155 -13.82 -10.88 9.45
N HIS A 156 -13.58 -12.16 9.73
CA HIS A 156 -12.34 -12.65 10.35
C HIS A 156 -11.08 -12.11 9.63
N MET A 157 -11.00 -12.33 8.32
CA MET A 157 -9.84 -11.89 7.53
C MET A 157 -9.61 -10.37 7.61
N THR A 158 -10.68 -9.59 7.57
CA THR A 158 -10.59 -8.13 7.71
C THR A 158 -10.06 -7.73 9.09
N ARG A 159 -10.57 -8.36 10.16
CA ARG A 159 -10.12 -8.06 11.53
C ARG A 159 -8.67 -8.46 11.75
N VAL A 160 -8.25 -9.64 11.25
CA VAL A 160 -6.84 -10.07 11.34
C VAL A 160 -5.92 -9.05 10.68
N GLY A 161 -6.25 -8.55 9.46
CA GLY A 161 -5.49 -7.50 8.80
C GLY A 161 -5.36 -6.23 9.65
N GLN A 162 -6.48 -5.75 10.18
CA GLN A 162 -6.52 -4.55 11.04
C GLN A 162 -5.73 -4.76 12.34
N PHE A 163 -5.83 -5.91 12.99
CA PHE A 163 -5.04 -6.22 14.19
C PHE A 163 -3.55 -6.26 13.88
N CYS A 164 -3.14 -6.85 12.76
CA CYS A 164 -1.75 -6.85 12.32
C CYS A 164 -1.21 -5.42 12.15
N ALA A 165 -1.97 -4.55 11.47
CA ALA A 165 -1.58 -3.15 11.26
C ALA A 165 -1.46 -2.38 12.60
N MET A 166 -2.40 -2.58 13.52
CA MET A 166 -2.39 -1.94 14.85
C MET A 166 -1.18 -2.38 15.67
N ILE A 167 -0.88 -3.68 15.70
CA ILE A 167 0.28 -4.24 16.42
C ILE A 167 1.58 -3.70 15.80
N ALA A 168 1.73 -3.74 14.47
CA ALA A 168 2.89 -3.22 13.76
C ALA A 168 3.12 -1.73 14.04
N LYS A 169 2.07 -0.92 14.00
CA LYS A 169 2.12 0.51 14.34
C LYS A 169 2.59 0.75 15.78
N LYS A 170 2.11 -0.07 16.74
CA LYS A 170 2.54 0.00 18.13
C LYS A 170 4.01 -0.39 18.31
N MET A 171 4.52 -1.30 17.48
CA MET A 171 5.93 -1.67 17.43
C MET A 171 6.84 -0.61 16.80
N GLY A 172 6.27 0.44 16.17
CA GLY A 172 7.02 1.54 15.56
C GLY A 172 7.39 1.33 14.08
N PHE A 173 6.75 0.39 13.40
CA PHE A 173 6.91 0.24 11.95
C PHE A 173 6.29 1.41 11.19
N ASP A 174 6.80 1.66 9.98
CA ASP A 174 6.31 2.74 9.13
C ASP A 174 4.88 2.49 8.62
N GLU A 175 4.25 3.55 8.15
CA GLU A 175 2.85 3.53 7.71
C GLU A 175 2.65 2.58 6.51
N LYS A 176 3.65 2.47 5.63
CA LYS A 176 3.58 1.58 4.47
C LYS A 176 3.52 0.12 4.89
N PHE A 177 4.40 -0.31 5.78
CA PHE A 177 4.42 -1.68 6.29
C PHE A 177 3.11 -2.02 7.04
N CYS A 178 2.58 -1.07 7.81
CA CYS A 178 1.29 -1.25 8.48
C CYS A 178 0.14 -1.46 7.49
N GLN A 179 0.08 -0.64 6.43
CA GLN A 179 -0.91 -0.77 5.36
C GLN A 179 -0.74 -2.06 4.56
N ASP A 180 0.49 -2.46 4.28
CA ASP A 180 0.77 -3.72 3.59
C ASP A 180 0.32 -4.93 4.42
N LEU A 181 0.53 -4.92 5.74
CA LEU A 181 0.01 -5.95 6.64
C LEU A 181 -1.52 -5.99 6.67
N GLU A 182 -2.19 -4.84 6.72
CA GLU A 182 -3.66 -4.77 6.68
C GLU A 182 -4.23 -5.42 5.43
N VAL A 183 -3.54 -5.23 4.28
CA VAL A 183 -3.97 -5.78 2.98
C VAL A 183 -3.62 -7.25 2.81
N PHE A 184 -2.44 -7.68 3.26
CA PHE A 184 -1.89 -8.99 2.91
C PHE A 184 -2.00 -10.05 4.01
N ALA A 185 -2.09 -9.67 5.31
CA ALA A 185 -2.33 -10.64 6.37
C ALA A 185 -3.65 -11.42 6.23
N PRO A 186 -4.73 -10.85 5.66
CA PRO A 186 -5.93 -11.61 5.32
C PRO A 186 -5.69 -12.84 4.43
N MET A 187 -4.58 -12.90 3.68
CA MET A 187 -4.25 -14.02 2.79
C MET A 187 -3.51 -15.17 3.49
N HIS A 188 -3.30 -15.12 4.81
CA HIS A 188 -2.53 -16.14 5.53
C HIS A 188 -3.04 -17.57 5.28
N ASP A 189 -4.35 -17.71 5.18
CA ASP A 189 -5.06 -18.98 5.03
C ASP A 189 -5.49 -19.32 3.59
N ILE A 190 -5.03 -18.58 2.58
CA ILE A 190 -5.42 -18.80 1.17
C ILE A 190 -5.13 -20.24 0.69
N GLY A 191 -4.16 -20.89 1.27
CA GLY A 191 -3.81 -22.27 0.94
C GLY A 191 -4.83 -23.32 1.36
N LYS A 192 -5.82 -22.98 2.18
CA LYS A 192 -6.95 -23.86 2.53
C LYS A 192 -7.78 -24.28 1.31
N VAL A 193 -7.67 -23.53 0.19
CA VAL A 193 -8.28 -23.92 -1.10
C VAL A 193 -7.78 -25.27 -1.62
N GLY A 194 -6.57 -25.68 -1.24
CA GLY A 194 -5.99 -26.98 -1.61
C GLY A 194 -6.26 -28.10 -0.62
N ILE A 195 -6.96 -27.85 0.48
CA ILE A 195 -7.29 -28.88 1.47
C ILE A 195 -8.60 -29.56 1.07
N PRO A 196 -8.67 -30.91 1.09
CA PRO A 196 -9.92 -31.63 0.80
C PRO A 196 -11.05 -31.30 1.77
N ASP A 197 -12.27 -31.11 1.26
CA ASP A 197 -13.46 -30.76 2.06
C ASP A 197 -13.74 -31.79 3.17
N GLY A 198 -13.53 -33.10 2.88
CA GLY A 198 -13.71 -34.16 3.87
C GLY A 198 -12.73 -34.12 5.04
N ILE A 199 -11.72 -33.25 5.01
CA ILE A 199 -10.79 -32.98 6.12
C ILE A 199 -11.03 -31.58 6.71
N LEU A 200 -11.26 -30.59 5.85
CA LEU A 200 -11.44 -29.20 6.28
C LEU A 200 -12.73 -29.03 7.12
N HIS A 201 -13.79 -29.75 6.80
CA HIS A 201 -15.11 -29.60 7.43
C HIS A 201 -15.53 -30.77 8.35
N VAL A 202 -14.58 -31.53 8.85
CA VAL A 202 -14.88 -32.63 9.76
C VAL A 202 -15.50 -32.10 11.06
N PRO A 203 -16.71 -32.55 11.48
CA PRO A 203 -17.40 -32.06 12.68
C PRO A 203 -16.90 -32.73 13.98
N ARG A 204 -15.64 -33.08 14.05
CA ARG A 204 -14.96 -33.68 15.20
C ARG A 204 -13.51 -33.22 15.29
N GLU A 205 -12.83 -33.56 16.34
CA GLU A 205 -11.38 -33.37 16.42
C GLU A 205 -10.68 -34.18 15.33
N LEU A 206 -9.68 -33.56 14.71
CA LEU A 206 -8.87 -34.18 13.66
C LEU A 206 -7.92 -35.22 14.25
N CYS A 207 -7.76 -36.33 13.57
CA CYS A 207 -6.66 -37.26 13.89
C CYS A 207 -5.30 -36.66 13.47
N SER A 208 -4.20 -37.31 13.91
CA SER A 208 -2.86 -36.81 13.64
C SER A 208 -2.56 -36.70 12.14
N GLU A 209 -3.01 -37.66 11.34
CA GLU A 209 -2.83 -37.71 9.89
C GLU A 209 -3.60 -36.59 9.19
N GLU A 210 -4.85 -36.37 9.58
CA GLU A 210 -5.69 -35.26 9.06
C GLU A 210 -5.09 -33.91 9.41
N PHE A 211 -4.60 -33.77 10.63
CA PHE A 211 -3.93 -32.54 11.06
C PHE A 211 -2.65 -32.26 10.24
N GLN A 212 -1.89 -33.29 9.81
CA GLN A 212 -0.77 -33.09 8.91
C GLN A 212 -1.22 -32.56 7.54
N VAL A 213 -2.37 -32.99 7.04
CA VAL A 213 -2.94 -32.48 5.80
C VAL A 213 -3.37 -31.01 5.96
N ILE A 214 -4.01 -30.64 7.08
CA ILE A 214 -4.36 -29.23 7.35
C ILE A 214 -3.12 -28.35 7.37
N LYS A 215 -2.01 -28.77 7.99
CA LYS A 215 -0.76 -27.99 8.01
C LYS A 215 -0.23 -27.65 6.63
N MET A 216 -0.57 -28.44 5.61
CA MET A 216 -0.12 -28.18 4.23
C MET A 216 -0.67 -26.86 3.66
N HIS A 217 -1.74 -26.27 4.26
CA HIS A 217 -2.26 -25.01 3.77
C HIS A 217 -1.19 -23.91 3.77
N THR A 218 -0.25 -23.91 4.72
CA THR A 218 0.85 -22.93 4.76
C THR A 218 1.78 -23.04 3.55
N GLN A 219 2.12 -24.28 3.17
CA GLN A 219 2.94 -24.55 1.98
C GLN A 219 2.19 -24.27 0.67
N ILE A 220 0.92 -24.66 0.61
CA ILE A 220 0.05 -24.42 -0.55
C ILE A 220 -0.13 -22.91 -0.76
N GLY A 221 -0.43 -22.16 0.32
CA GLY A 221 -0.57 -20.72 0.27
C GLY A 221 0.71 -20.03 -0.24
N TRP A 222 1.85 -20.42 0.31
CA TRP A 222 3.15 -19.96 -0.19
C TRP A 222 3.35 -20.28 -1.67
N GLN A 223 3.07 -21.49 -2.12
CA GLN A 223 3.21 -21.89 -3.53
C GLN A 223 2.32 -21.07 -4.48
N ILE A 224 1.11 -20.71 -4.05
CA ILE A 224 0.18 -19.86 -4.82
C ILE A 224 0.74 -18.44 -5.00
N LEU A 225 1.43 -17.91 -4.01
CA LEU A 225 1.77 -16.48 -3.92
C LEU A 225 3.23 -16.16 -4.30
N LYS A 226 4.20 -17.05 -4.05
CA LYS A 226 5.65 -16.81 -4.03
C LYS A 226 6.26 -16.23 -5.31
N ASP A 227 5.71 -16.54 -6.48
CA ASP A 227 6.29 -16.16 -7.77
C ASP A 227 5.76 -14.80 -8.28
N LYS A 228 5.18 -14.01 -7.40
CA LYS A 228 4.58 -12.71 -7.73
C LYS A 228 5.09 -11.66 -6.75
N GLU A 229 5.92 -10.74 -7.23
CA GLU A 229 6.52 -9.67 -6.44
C GLU A 229 5.50 -8.94 -5.55
N VAL A 230 4.31 -8.66 -6.09
CA VAL A 230 3.23 -7.96 -5.37
C VAL A 230 2.70 -8.75 -4.14
N PHE A 231 2.90 -10.06 -4.09
CA PHE A 231 2.45 -10.93 -3.01
C PHE A 231 3.57 -11.47 -2.13
N GLU A 232 4.78 -10.95 -2.24
CA GLU A 232 5.93 -11.43 -1.46
C GLU A 232 5.64 -11.45 0.04
N LEU A 233 5.08 -10.35 0.58
CA LEU A 233 4.68 -10.27 1.99
C LEU A 233 3.56 -11.26 2.34
N ALA A 234 2.55 -11.41 1.47
CA ALA A 234 1.48 -12.38 1.69
C ALA A 234 1.98 -13.82 1.68
N ALA A 235 2.92 -14.14 0.77
CA ALA A 235 3.56 -15.45 0.69
C ALA A 235 4.35 -15.75 1.96
N GLU A 236 5.11 -14.79 2.47
CA GLU A 236 5.85 -14.89 3.72
C GLU A 236 4.92 -15.15 4.90
N ILE A 237 3.83 -14.39 5.02
CA ILE A 237 2.82 -14.56 6.08
C ILE A 237 2.18 -15.96 5.97
N ALA A 238 1.68 -16.34 4.81
CA ALA A 238 1.07 -17.65 4.61
C ALA A 238 1.98 -18.81 4.99
N TYR A 239 3.30 -18.65 4.78
CA TYR A 239 4.28 -19.70 5.07
C TYR A 239 4.72 -19.73 6.53
N THR A 240 4.46 -18.69 7.34
CA THR A 240 5.10 -18.53 8.66
C THR A 240 4.17 -18.19 9.82
N HIS A 241 2.88 -17.93 9.58
CA HIS A 241 1.95 -17.53 10.64
C HIS A 241 1.66 -18.64 11.68
N HIS A 242 2.02 -19.89 11.40
CA HIS A 242 1.97 -21.02 12.33
C HIS A 242 3.34 -21.45 12.87
N GLU A 243 4.40 -20.69 12.59
CA GLU A 243 5.67 -20.90 13.26
C GLU A 243 5.58 -20.45 14.73
N HIS A 244 6.18 -21.21 15.64
CA HIS A 244 6.24 -20.87 17.05
C HIS A 244 7.60 -20.29 17.40
N TRP A 245 7.61 -19.32 18.29
CA TRP A 245 8.85 -18.66 18.73
C TRP A 245 9.92 -19.64 19.24
N ASP A 246 9.52 -20.72 19.89
CA ASP A 246 10.39 -21.78 20.41
C ASP A 246 10.88 -22.79 19.35
N GLY A 247 10.34 -22.74 18.11
CA GLY A 247 10.67 -23.65 17.00
C GLY A 247 9.79 -24.90 16.92
N ASN A 248 8.76 -25.03 17.76
CA ASN A 248 7.84 -26.17 17.71
C ASN A 248 6.65 -25.96 16.77
N GLY A 249 6.61 -24.83 16.05
CA GLY A 249 5.62 -24.52 15.02
C GLY A 249 5.83 -25.29 13.70
N TYR A 250 5.16 -24.87 12.67
CA TYR A 250 5.24 -25.46 11.32
C TYR A 250 5.10 -24.39 10.25
N PRO A 251 5.50 -24.64 8.99
CA PRO A 251 5.98 -25.91 8.41
C PRO A 251 7.51 -26.07 8.45
N ARG A 252 8.28 -25.02 8.76
CA ARG A 252 9.74 -24.97 8.64
C ARG A 252 10.47 -25.16 9.97
N HIS A 253 9.75 -25.10 11.07
CA HIS A 253 10.31 -25.14 12.44
C HIS A 253 11.32 -24.01 12.70
N LEU A 254 11.01 -22.81 12.18
CA LEU A 254 11.79 -21.61 12.43
C LEU A 254 11.70 -21.21 13.89
N LYS A 255 12.80 -20.62 14.43
CA LYS A 255 12.88 -20.25 15.83
C LYS A 255 13.28 -18.79 16.00
N GLY A 256 12.63 -18.10 16.93
CA GLY A 256 12.98 -16.74 17.31
C GLY A 256 12.89 -15.76 16.14
N GLU A 257 13.91 -14.94 15.99
CA GLU A 257 13.97 -13.92 14.94
C GLU A 257 14.19 -14.48 13.51
N ALA A 258 14.45 -15.79 13.36
CA ALA A 258 14.42 -16.43 12.04
C ALA A 258 13.00 -16.51 11.45
N ILE A 259 11.96 -16.38 12.29
CA ILE A 259 10.59 -16.21 11.83
C ILE A 259 10.42 -14.76 11.35
N PRO A 260 9.99 -14.53 10.10
CA PRO A 260 9.70 -13.18 9.62
C PRO A 260 8.74 -12.41 10.52
N ILE A 261 8.97 -11.11 10.68
CA ILE A 261 8.17 -10.30 11.61
C ILE A 261 6.68 -10.27 11.26
N ALA A 262 6.36 -10.28 9.98
CA ALA A 262 4.97 -10.30 9.50
C ALA A 262 4.24 -11.58 9.95
N GLY A 263 4.90 -12.73 9.87
CA GLY A 263 4.36 -14.01 10.37
C GLY A 263 4.17 -14.01 11.89
N ARG A 264 5.13 -13.45 12.64
CA ARG A 264 5.03 -13.33 14.12
C ARG A 264 3.86 -12.44 14.54
N ILE A 265 3.63 -11.32 13.84
CA ILE A 265 2.50 -10.42 14.10
C ILE A 265 1.18 -11.10 13.73
N CYS A 266 1.12 -11.75 12.57
CA CYS A 266 -0.07 -12.45 12.09
C CYS A 266 -0.48 -13.58 13.05
N ALA A 267 0.47 -14.34 13.58
CA ALA A 267 0.20 -15.41 14.57
C ALA A 267 -0.55 -14.92 15.80
N VAL A 268 -0.21 -13.75 16.33
CA VAL A 268 -0.89 -13.15 17.49
C VAL A 268 -2.28 -12.64 17.11
N ALA A 269 -2.37 -11.96 15.96
CA ALA A 269 -3.61 -11.37 15.46
C ALA A 269 -4.66 -12.44 15.13
N ASP A 270 -4.27 -13.48 14.39
CA ASP A 270 -5.13 -14.61 14.04
C ASP A 270 -5.60 -15.35 15.30
N CYS A 271 -4.68 -15.67 16.19
CA CYS A 271 -5.03 -16.31 17.45
C CYS A 271 -6.04 -15.49 18.27
N TYR A 272 -5.85 -14.18 18.36
CA TYR A 272 -6.77 -13.29 19.07
C TYR A 272 -8.18 -13.34 18.48
N ASP A 273 -8.32 -13.21 17.17
CA ASP A 273 -9.61 -13.24 16.49
C ASP A 273 -10.26 -14.62 16.57
N SER A 274 -9.52 -15.67 16.23
CA SER A 274 -10.00 -17.05 16.20
C SER A 274 -10.52 -17.55 17.56
N LEU A 275 -9.87 -17.15 18.67
CA LEU A 275 -10.31 -17.54 20.01
C LEU A 275 -11.52 -16.73 20.50
N ARG A 276 -11.71 -15.51 19.99
CA ARG A 276 -12.86 -14.66 20.34
C ARG A 276 -14.08 -14.91 19.47
N SER A 277 -13.91 -15.51 18.32
CA SER A 277 -14.98 -15.83 17.39
C SER A 277 -15.72 -17.13 17.79
N VAL A 278 -17.02 -17.20 17.50
CA VAL A 278 -17.81 -18.43 17.65
C VAL A 278 -17.44 -19.38 16.52
N ARG A 279 -17.09 -20.63 16.85
CA ARG A 279 -16.95 -21.73 15.88
C ARG A 279 -17.96 -22.83 16.20
N SER A 280 -18.34 -23.63 15.21
CA SER A 280 -19.38 -24.68 15.34
C SER A 280 -19.14 -25.67 16.47
N TYR A 281 -17.88 -25.85 16.87
CA TYR A 281 -17.44 -26.80 17.89
C TYR A 281 -16.87 -26.14 19.16
N ARG A 282 -16.88 -24.80 19.27
CA ARG A 282 -16.28 -24.09 20.40
C ARG A 282 -17.01 -22.79 20.71
N SER A 283 -17.34 -22.58 21.99
CA SER A 283 -17.82 -21.30 22.50
C SER A 283 -16.70 -20.25 22.47
N LYS A 284 -17.05 -18.99 22.19
CA LYS A 284 -16.09 -17.86 22.19
C LYS A 284 -15.49 -17.67 23.58
N ALA A 285 -14.17 -17.44 23.63
CA ALA A 285 -13.49 -17.00 24.84
C ALA A 285 -13.68 -15.48 25.06
N SER A 286 -13.70 -15.06 26.33
CA SER A 286 -13.73 -13.64 26.64
C SER A 286 -12.38 -12.96 26.28
N HIS A 287 -12.41 -11.65 26.08
CA HIS A 287 -11.19 -10.87 25.82
C HIS A 287 -10.09 -11.16 26.84
N ASN A 288 -10.44 -11.15 28.13
CA ASN A 288 -9.47 -11.37 29.21
C ASN A 288 -8.86 -12.77 29.18
N GLN A 289 -9.64 -13.78 28.83
CA GLN A 289 -9.14 -15.17 28.69
C GLN A 289 -8.15 -15.28 27.55
N VAL A 290 -8.46 -14.67 26.39
CA VAL A 290 -7.58 -14.71 25.22
C VAL A 290 -6.28 -13.93 25.47
N MET A 291 -6.38 -12.73 26.02
CA MET A 291 -5.18 -11.93 26.35
C MET A 291 -4.30 -12.60 27.40
N ASN A 292 -4.92 -13.25 28.39
CA ASN A 292 -4.15 -14.02 29.38
C ASN A 292 -3.43 -15.21 28.71
N TRP A 293 -4.07 -15.91 27.79
CA TRP A 293 -3.45 -17.01 27.05
C TRP A 293 -2.29 -16.52 26.18
N ILE A 294 -2.46 -15.40 25.46
CA ILE A 294 -1.39 -14.77 24.65
C ILE A 294 -0.20 -14.40 25.55
N LYS A 295 -0.45 -13.79 26.73
CA LYS A 295 0.58 -13.42 27.70
C LYS A 295 1.36 -14.65 28.22
N LEU A 296 0.66 -15.74 28.55
CA LEU A 296 1.27 -16.99 29.04
C LEU A 296 2.06 -17.73 27.95
N SER A 297 1.70 -17.55 26.67
CA SER A 297 2.36 -18.16 25.51
C SER A 297 3.54 -17.33 24.96
N SER A 298 3.85 -16.20 25.60
CA SER A 298 5.01 -15.37 25.28
C SER A 298 6.32 -16.13 25.45
N GLY A 299 7.21 -16.07 24.47
CA GLY A 299 8.49 -16.78 24.47
C GLY A 299 8.41 -18.27 24.10
N THR A 300 7.21 -18.82 23.96
CA THR A 300 6.98 -20.20 23.47
C THR A 300 6.30 -20.20 22.12
N VAL A 301 5.01 -19.88 22.05
CA VAL A 301 4.27 -19.76 20.79
C VAL A 301 4.55 -18.41 20.13
N PHE A 302 4.49 -17.33 20.89
CA PHE A 302 4.56 -15.96 20.36
C PHE A 302 5.86 -15.24 20.69
N ASP A 303 6.26 -14.34 19.79
CA ASP A 303 7.36 -13.41 20.02
C ASP A 303 7.03 -12.48 21.21
N PRO A 304 7.90 -12.42 22.23
CA PRO A 304 7.69 -11.54 23.37
C PRO A 304 7.47 -10.06 23.02
N LYS A 305 8.18 -9.54 22.00
CA LYS A 305 8.05 -8.15 21.56
C LYS A 305 6.67 -7.88 20.92
N VAL A 306 6.16 -8.85 20.15
CA VAL A 306 4.82 -8.76 19.55
C VAL A 306 3.74 -8.84 20.62
N VAL A 307 3.91 -9.74 21.60
CA VAL A 307 2.99 -9.86 22.75
C VAL A 307 2.97 -8.57 23.55
N GLU A 308 4.12 -7.97 23.85
CA GLU A 308 4.21 -6.67 24.55
C GLU A 308 3.44 -5.58 23.82
N ALA A 309 3.62 -5.47 22.50
CA ALA A 309 2.90 -4.50 21.68
C ALA A 309 1.38 -4.75 21.69
N ALA A 310 0.93 -6.00 21.53
CA ALA A 310 -0.48 -6.37 21.56
C ALA A 310 -1.13 -6.07 22.93
N VAL A 311 -0.42 -6.34 24.03
CA VAL A 311 -0.87 -6.02 25.41
C VAL A 311 -0.98 -4.52 25.61
N ALA A 312 -0.05 -3.73 25.07
CA ALA A 312 -0.08 -2.27 25.19
C ALA A 312 -1.27 -1.61 24.47
N ILE A 313 -1.93 -2.33 23.55
CA ILE A 313 -3.12 -1.87 22.82
C ILE A 313 -4.34 -2.81 23.04
N GLU A 314 -4.35 -3.59 24.11
CA GLU A 314 -5.40 -4.62 24.33
C GLU A 314 -6.82 -4.06 24.34
N ASN A 315 -7.00 -2.82 24.80
CA ASN A 315 -8.31 -2.15 24.79
C ASN A 315 -8.74 -1.77 23.36
N ASP A 316 -7.81 -1.31 22.53
CA ASP A 316 -8.08 -0.93 21.13
C ASP A 316 -8.43 -2.18 20.31
N LEU A 317 -7.71 -3.30 20.53
CA LEU A 317 -8.04 -4.59 19.90
C LEU A 317 -9.45 -5.07 20.30
N LYS A 318 -9.80 -4.90 21.59
CA LYS A 318 -11.12 -5.24 22.09
C LYS A 318 -12.22 -4.41 21.44
N GLU A 319 -12.03 -3.09 21.40
CA GLU A 319 -12.99 -2.15 20.82
C GLU A 319 -13.23 -2.46 19.34
N LEU A 320 -12.16 -2.66 18.57
CA LEU A 320 -12.26 -3.01 17.16
C LEU A 320 -13.03 -4.34 16.96
N PHE A 321 -12.67 -5.38 17.72
CA PHE A 321 -13.37 -6.66 17.64
C PHE A 321 -14.85 -6.50 17.96
N ASP A 322 -15.20 -5.89 19.10
CA ASP A 322 -16.58 -5.78 19.55
C ASP A 322 -17.43 -4.98 18.56
N LYS A 323 -16.87 -3.95 17.94
CA LYS A 323 -17.53 -3.12 16.92
C LYS A 323 -17.79 -3.87 15.61
N THR A 324 -16.79 -4.59 15.10
CA THR A 324 -16.88 -5.27 13.80
C THR A 324 -17.62 -6.59 13.89
N TYR A 325 -17.46 -7.33 14.98
CA TYR A 325 -18.15 -8.60 15.20
C TYR A 325 -19.66 -8.42 15.41
N THR A 326 -20.10 -7.32 16.02
CA THR A 326 -21.53 -6.99 16.20
C THR A 326 -22.20 -6.64 14.86
N ILE A 327 -21.49 -5.95 13.97
CA ILE A 327 -21.97 -5.62 12.63
C ILE A 327 -22.16 -6.91 11.80
N ASP A 328 -21.21 -7.83 11.86
CA ASP A 328 -21.27 -9.09 11.11
C ASP A 328 -22.46 -9.99 11.53
N VAL A 329 -22.92 -9.89 12.78
CA VAL A 329 -24.09 -10.64 13.29
C VAL A 329 -25.40 -9.99 12.87
N GLU A 330 -25.45 -8.66 12.77
CA GLU A 330 -26.67 -7.93 12.38
C GLU A 330 -26.94 -8.00 10.86
N ASP A 331 -25.90 -8.07 10.04
CA ASP A 331 -26.01 -8.14 8.57
C ASP A 331 -26.19 -9.56 8.02
N SER A 332 -26.28 -10.57 8.86
CA SER A 332 -26.60 -11.97 8.47
C SER A 332 -28.05 -12.37 8.84
N PRO A 333 -29.09 -11.81 8.22
CA PRO A 333 -30.43 -12.32 8.38
C PRO A 333 -30.61 -13.53 7.45
N ASN A 334 -30.60 -14.72 7.97
CA ASN A 334 -30.89 -16.00 7.33
C ASN A 334 -29.67 -16.88 6.98
N ARG A 335 -29.23 -17.63 7.97
CA ARG A 335 -28.80 -19.01 7.73
C ARG A 335 -29.77 -19.94 8.43
N ILE A 336 -30.83 -20.34 7.68
CA ILE A 336 -31.61 -21.56 7.93
C ILE A 336 -31.00 -22.66 7.09
#